data_f2e5ab9090fbde08f2a1cc79b32de213
#
_entry.id   f2e5ab9090fbde08f2a1cc79b32de213
#
_cell.length_a   1.000
_cell.length_b   1.000
_cell.length_c   1.000
_cell.angle_alpha   90.00
_cell.angle_beta   90.00
_cell.angle_gamma   90.00
#
_symmetry.space_group_name_H-M   'P 1'
#
loop_
_entity.id
_entity.type
_entity.pdbx_description
1 polymer ?
#
loop_
_entity_poly.entity_id
_entity_poly.type
_entity_poly.pdbx_seq_one_letter_code
_entity_poly.pdbx_strand_id
1 'polypeptide(L)'
;MGHKRPRAMPRICRIDVTAFAAVMFALVAMFLLPAMMIVDHRGARVDLPKVGHPIPMPLALREDAPMVAVLRDGSIWFGTDRLMADQLPSKIREALSRGAKRRIYLKADARARYGGVAKALNYVRASGVENVVILAEQRKLSLVAP
;
A
#
# COMPACT_ATOMS: atom_id res chain seq x y z
N MET A 1 1.50 37.48 78.30
CA MET A 1 1.91 36.18 77.76
C MET A 1 1.18 36.00 76.44
N GLY A 2 1.88 36.28 75.30
CA GLY A 2 1.28 36.22 73.96
C GLY A 2 1.52 34.84 73.29
N HIS A 3 0.48 34.12 73.12
CA HIS A 3 0.52 32.82 72.36
C HIS A 3 0.71 33.11 70.87
N LYS A 4 1.93 32.87 70.35
CA LYS A 4 2.20 32.82 68.90
C LYS A 4 1.56 31.55 68.33
N ARG A 5 0.51 31.70 67.53
CA ARG A 5 -0.07 30.62 66.75
C ARG A 5 0.95 30.17 65.65
N PRO A 6 1.24 28.87 65.53
CA PRO A 6 2.10 28.38 64.48
C PRO A 6 1.43 28.62 63.09
N ARG A 7 2.17 29.30 62.22
CA ARG A 7 1.76 29.45 60.79
C ARG A 7 1.78 28.04 60.10
N ALA A 8 0.61 27.56 59.76
CA ALA A 8 0.49 26.38 58.96
C ALA A 8 1.12 26.66 57.57
N MET A 9 2.20 25.98 57.25
CA MET A 9 2.79 26.02 55.91
C MET A 9 1.83 25.34 54.91
N PRO A 10 1.52 25.98 53.77
CA PRO A 10 0.73 25.34 52.74
C PRO A 10 1.47 24.13 52.23
N ARG A 11 0.88 22.94 52.34
CA ARG A 11 1.39 21.72 51.71
C ARG A 11 1.11 21.84 50.22
N ILE A 12 2.11 22.27 49.46
CA ILE A 12 2.07 22.25 48.02
C ILE A 12 2.25 20.79 47.61
N CYS A 13 1.17 20.11 47.30
CA CYS A 13 1.19 18.76 46.74
C CYS A 13 1.64 18.91 45.27
N ARG A 14 2.94 18.80 45.03
CA ARG A 14 3.49 18.72 43.67
C ARG A 14 3.25 17.31 43.15
N ILE A 15 2.30 17.18 42.25
CA ILE A 15 2.10 15.93 41.50
C ILE A 15 3.24 15.88 40.46
N ASP A 16 4.14 14.93 40.60
CA ASP A 16 5.20 14.68 39.63
C ASP A 16 4.63 13.86 38.46
N VAL A 17 4.42 14.52 37.32
CA VAL A 17 3.89 13.90 36.09
C VAL A 17 5.00 13.41 35.14
N THR A 18 6.27 13.55 35.57
CA THR A 18 7.43 13.24 34.73
C THR A 18 7.45 11.76 34.31
N ALA A 19 7.16 10.87 35.27
CA ALA A 19 7.10 9.42 34.97
C ALA A 19 5.97 9.10 34.01
N PHE A 20 4.82 9.74 34.15
CA PHE A 20 3.69 9.56 33.23
C PHE A 20 4.02 10.07 31.83
N ALA A 21 4.64 11.25 31.71
CA ALA A 21 5.07 11.80 30.43
C ALA A 21 6.10 10.90 29.73
N ALA A 22 7.04 10.31 30.48
CA ALA A 22 8.02 9.37 29.92
C ALA A 22 7.37 8.11 29.32
N VAL A 23 6.38 7.53 30.01
CA VAL A 23 5.63 6.36 29.51
C VAL A 23 4.84 6.73 28.26
N MET A 24 4.15 7.88 28.25
CA MET A 24 3.41 8.35 27.07
C MET A 24 4.32 8.59 25.87
N PHE A 25 5.51 9.16 26.09
CA PHE A 25 6.49 9.36 25.05
C PHE A 25 7.02 8.03 24.47
N ALA A 26 7.30 7.06 25.34
CA ALA A 26 7.71 5.72 24.91
C ALA A 26 6.64 5.03 24.08
N LEU A 27 5.36 5.13 24.45
CA LEU A 27 4.24 4.59 23.69
C LEU A 27 4.11 5.28 22.32
N VAL A 28 4.21 6.60 22.26
CA VAL A 28 4.17 7.35 21.01
C VAL A 28 5.33 6.91 20.09
N ALA A 29 6.54 6.79 20.62
CA ALA A 29 7.69 6.33 19.86
C ALA A 29 7.48 4.90 19.31
N MET A 30 6.89 4.01 20.11
CA MET A 30 6.58 2.64 19.71
C MET A 30 5.54 2.58 18.56
N PHE A 31 4.61 3.51 18.48
CA PHE A 31 3.65 3.60 17.38
C PHE A 31 4.21 4.33 16.15
N LEU A 32 5.13 5.28 16.33
CA LEU A 32 5.74 6.02 15.22
C LEU A 32 6.67 5.13 14.38
N LEU A 33 7.43 4.24 15.01
CA LEU A 33 8.38 3.35 14.33
C LEU A 33 7.72 2.48 13.25
N PRO A 34 6.65 1.73 13.54
CA PRO A 34 5.97 0.94 12.50
C PRO A 34 5.25 1.82 11.47
N ALA A 35 4.79 3.02 11.82
CA ALA A 35 4.18 3.94 10.87
C ALA A 35 5.16 4.41 9.78
N MET A 36 6.44 4.57 10.11
CA MET A 36 7.50 4.88 9.15
C MET A 36 7.87 3.69 8.25
N MET A 37 7.61 2.45 8.71
CA MET A 37 7.89 1.23 7.95
C MET A 37 6.76 0.84 6.99
N ILE A 38 5.61 1.50 7.04
CA ILE A 38 4.55 1.33 6.04
C ILE A 38 5.03 2.00 4.75
N VAL A 39 5.97 1.35 4.09
CA VAL A 39 6.33 1.66 2.70
C VAL A 39 5.10 1.34 1.87
N ASP A 40 4.57 2.34 1.22
CA ASP A 40 3.42 2.20 0.33
C ASP A 40 3.83 1.33 -0.88
N HIS A 41 3.79 0.00 -0.73
CA HIS A 41 4.11 -1.00 -1.77
C HIS A 41 3.10 -0.98 -2.92
N ARG A 42 2.29 0.07 -2.99
CA ARG A 42 1.20 0.18 -3.96
C ARG A 42 1.67 0.45 -5.39
N GLY A 43 2.97 0.47 -5.65
CA GLY A 43 3.48 0.67 -7.00
C GLY A 43 2.96 1.96 -7.64
N ALA A 44 3.04 2.05 -8.96
CA ALA A 44 2.56 3.20 -9.71
C ALA A 44 1.04 3.40 -9.53
N ARG A 45 0.62 4.64 -9.29
CA ARG A 45 -0.81 5.00 -9.24
C ARG A 45 -1.39 4.92 -10.65
N VAL A 46 -2.40 4.10 -10.82
CA VAL A 46 -3.07 3.83 -12.09
C VAL A 46 -4.56 4.04 -11.90
N ASP A 47 -5.19 4.75 -12.81
CA ASP A 47 -6.64 4.91 -12.86
C ASP A 47 -7.24 3.64 -13.51
N LEU A 48 -7.86 2.78 -12.70
CA LEU A 48 -8.35 1.49 -13.17
C LEU A 48 -9.61 1.64 -14.05
N PRO A 49 -9.77 0.83 -15.08
CA PRO A 49 -10.99 0.80 -15.87
C PRO A 49 -12.18 0.35 -15.00
N LYS A 50 -13.30 1.06 -15.14
CA LYS A 50 -14.53 0.79 -14.39
C LYS A 50 -15.40 -0.22 -15.13
N VAL A 51 -15.69 -1.35 -14.47
CA VAL A 51 -16.53 -2.41 -15.00
C VAL A 51 -17.78 -2.63 -14.14
N GLY A 52 -18.86 -3.15 -14.76
CA GLY A 52 -20.15 -3.33 -14.08
C GLY A 52 -20.14 -4.42 -13.03
N HIS A 53 -19.52 -5.57 -13.33
CA HIS A 53 -19.56 -6.77 -12.50
C HIS A 53 -18.14 -7.34 -12.29
N PRO A 54 -17.27 -6.69 -11.49
CA PRO A 54 -15.97 -7.25 -11.18
C PRO A 54 -16.10 -8.39 -10.16
N ILE A 55 -15.25 -9.40 -10.29
CA ILE A 55 -15.12 -10.44 -9.28
C ILE A 55 -14.22 -9.90 -8.17
N PRO A 56 -14.66 -9.93 -6.88
CA PRO A 56 -13.83 -9.46 -5.77
C PRO A 56 -12.54 -10.28 -5.65
N MET A 57 -11.39 -9.61 -5.63
CA MET A 57 -10.07 -10.24 -5.54
C MET A 57 -9.29 -9.71 -4.32
N PRO A 58 -9.65 -10.13 -3.08
CA PRO A 58 -8.98 -9.63 -1.86
C PRO A 58 -7.49 -9.99 -1.83
N LEU A 59 -7.07 -11.06 -2.52
CA LEU A 59 -5.68 -11.48 -2.61
C LEU A 59 -4.78 -10.50 -3.40
N ALA A 60 -5.37 -9.64 -4.25
CA ALA A 60 -4.62 -8.61 -4.97
C ALA A 60 -4.16 -7.45 -4.08
N LEU A 61 -4.75 -7.32 -2.89
CA LEU A 61 -4.42 -6.29 -1.90
C LEU A 61 -3.29 -6.71 -0.96
N ARG A 62 -2.81 -7.95 -1.06
CA ARG A 62 -1.71 -8.42 -0.21
C ARG A 62 -0.39 -7.79 -0.67
N GLU A 63 0.48 -7.52 0.29
CA GLU A 63 1.80 -6.92 0.06
C GLU A 63 2.73 -7.80 -0.79
N ASP A 64 2.56 -9.13 -0.70
CA ASP A 64 3.33 -10.13 -1.43
C ASP A 64 2.81 -10.43 -2.85
N ALA A 65 1.76 -9.74 -3.28
CA ALA A 65 1.17 -9.97 -4.59
C ALA A 65 2.03 -9.35 -5.72
N PRO A 66 2.58 -10.15 -6.63
CA PRO A 66 3.38 -9.63 -7.74
C PRO A 66 2.47 -8.84 -8.68
N MET A 67 2.74 -7.55 -8.78
CA MET A 67 1.90 -6.60 -9.49
C MET A 67 2.64 -5.93 -10.62
N VAL A 68 2.07 -5.97 -11.82
CA VAL A 68 2.53 -5.23 -12.99
C VAL A 68 1.56 -4.09 -13.24
N ALA A 69 2.07 -2.87 -13.38
CA ALA A 69 1.27 -1.72 -13.74
C ALA A 69 1.69 -1.16 -15.10
N VAL A 70 0.71 -0.86 -15.94
CA VAL A 70 0.91 -0.19 -17.23
C VAL A 70 0.25 1.17 -17.15
N LEU A 71 1.07 2.23 -17.22
CA LEU A 71 0.61 3.60 -17.13
C LEU A 71 0.09 4.11 -18.49
N ARG A 72 -0.52 5.29 -18.44
CA ARG A 72 -1.05 5.99 -19.63
C ARG A 72 0.01 6.25 -20.70
N ASP A 73 1.25 6.54 -20.30
CA ASP A 73 2.41 6.80 -21.17
C ASP A 73 3.01 5.52 -21.77
N GLY A 74 2.48 4.34 -21.39
CA GLY A 74 2.97 3.03 -21.81
C GLY A 74 4.15 2.53 -20.98
N SER A 75 4.55 3.25 -19.93
CA SER A 75 5.59 2.78 -19.00
C SER A 75 5.07 1.59 -18.20
N ILE A 76 5.97 0.62 -17.97
CA ILE A 76 5.68 -0.60 -17.25
C ILE A 76 6.39 -0.55 -15.91
N TRP A 77 5.64 -0.89 -14.86
CA TRP A 77 6.13 -0.96 -13.50
C TRP A 77 5.92 -2.36 -12.94
N PHE A 78 6.90 -2.87 -12.22
CA PHE A 78 6.77 -4.13 -11.48
C PHE A 78 7.00 -3.84 -9.99
N GLY A 79 5.93 -3.95 -9.19
CA GLY A 79 5.95 -3.44 -7.83
C GLY A 79 6.19 -1.93 -7.81
N THR A 80 7.33 -1.51 -7.26
CA THR A 80 7.78 -0.11 -7.17
C THR A 80 8.74 0.30 -8.28
N ASP A 81 9.27 -0.66 -9.03
CA ASP A 81 10.33 -0.42 -10.01
C ASP A 81 9.78 -0.16 -11.40
N ARG A 82 10.25 0.92 -12.02
CA ARG A 82 9.98 1.17 -13.44
C ARG A 82 10.90 0.30 -14.28
N LEU A 83 10.33 -0.47 -15.20
CA LEU A 83 11.07 -1.40 -16.04
C LEU A 83 10.85 -1.11 -17.52
N MET A 84 11.83 -1.47 -18.33
CA MET A 84 11.62 -1.63 -19.76
C MET A 84 10.88 -2.94 -20.02
N ALA A 85 10.09 -2.98 -21.10
CA ALA A 85 9.23 -4.12 -21.39
C ALA A 85 9.99 -5.44 -21.53
N ASP A 86 11.19 -5.42 -22.09
CA ASP A 86 12.11 -6.55 -22.28
C ASP A 86 12.69 -7.10 -20.97
N GLN A 87 12.80 -6.26 -19.93
CA GLN A 87 13.30 -6.66 -18.61
C GLN A 87 12.23 -7.35 -17.75
N LEU A 88 10.95 -7.19 -18.10
CA LEU A 88 9.83 -7.71 -17.32
C LEU A 88 9.88 -9.24 -17.11
N PRO A 89 10.17 -10.09 -18.13
CA PRO A 89 10.20 -11.54 -17.93
C PRO A 89 11.30 -12.00 -16.97
N SER A 90 12.47 -11.34 -16.98
CA SER A 90 13.59 -11.69 -16.10
C SER A 90 13.26 -11.34 -14.64
N LYS A 91 12.69 -10.16 -14.41
CA LYS A 91 12.27 -9.72 -13.07
C LYS A 91 11.14 -10.57 -12.50
N ILE A 92 10.20 -10.98 -13.32
CA ILE A 92 9.12 -11.90 -12.90
C ILE A 92 9.72 -13.25 -12.50
N ARG A 93 10.63 -13.84 -13.29
CA ARG A 93 11.27 -15.11 -12.95
C ARG A 93 12.08 -15.00 -11.65
N GLU A 94 12.77 -13.90 -11.45
CA GLU A 94 13.49 -13.62 -10.21
C GLU A 94 12.52 -13.56 -9.00
N ALA A 95 11.39 -12.89 -9.12
CA ALA A 95 10.38 -12.86 -8.07
C ALA A 95 9.79 -14.25 -7.79
N LEU A 96 9.52 -15.04 -8.84
CA LEU A 96 9.03 -16.40 -8.69
C LEU A 96 10.06 -17.33 -8.01
N SER A 97 11.35 -17.18 -8.30
CA SER A 97 12.42 -17.95 -7.65
C SER A 97 12.55 -17.61 -6.17
N ARG A 98 12.18 -16.40 -5.76
CA ARG A 98 12.13 -15.97 -4.35
C ARG A 98 10.85 -16.43 -3.61
N GLY A 99 9.98 -17.22 -4.25
CA GLY A 99 8.77 -17.78 -3.64
C GLY A 99 7.50 -16.97 -3.89
N ALA A 100 7.51 -15.98 -4.79
CA ALA A 100 6.30 -15.30 -5.19
C ALA A 100 5.29 -16.26 -5.82
N LYS A 101 3.99 -16.02 -5.60
CA LYS A 101 2.94 -16.85 -6.16
C LYS A 101 2.95 -16.77 -7.69
N ARG A 102 2.67 -17.89 -8.36
CA ARG A 102 2.55 -17.99 -9.83
C ARG A 102 1.28 -17.32 -10.39
N ARG A 103 0.88 -16.21 -9.76
CA ARG A 103 -0.26 -15.40 -10.19
C ARG A 103 0.17 -13.95 -10.23
N ILE A 104 0.08 -13.32 -11.38
CA ILE A 104 0.44 -11.91 -11.56
C ILE A 104 -0.83 -11.08 -11.69
N TYR A 105 -0.86 -9.97 -11.00
CA TYR A 105 -1.91 -8.98 -11.07
C TYR A 105 -1.48 -7.86 -12.01
N LEU A 106 -2.25 -7.65 -13.07
CA LEU A 106 -2.01 -6.59 -14.05
C LEU A 106 -2.96 -5.42 -13.79
N LYS A 107 -2.39 -4.25 -13.49
CA LYS A 107 -3.10 -2.97 -13.47
C LYS A 107 -2.84 -2.24 -14.77
N ALA A 108 -3.85 -1.85 -15.50
CA ALA A 108 -3.71 -1.01 -16.68
C ALA A 108 -4.48 0.29 -16.46
N ASP A 109 -3.88 1.42 -16.81
CA ASP A 109 -4.58 2.69 -16.81
C ASP A 109 -5.71 2.68 -17.83
N ALA A 110 -6.89 3.19 -17.47
CA ALA A 110 -8.06 3.25 -18.34
C ALA A 110 -7.80 4.01 -19.65
N ARG A 111 -6.77 4.86 -19.65
CA ARG A 111 -6.35 5.66 -20.81
C ARG A 111 -5.11 5.10 -21.51
N ALA A 112 -4.58 3.96 -21.04
CA ALA A 112 -3.43 3.32 -21.66
C ALA A 112 -3.80 2.83 -23.07
N ARG A 113 -2.85 2.91 -24.00
CA ARG A 113 -3.03 2.36 -25.33
C ARG A 113 -3.08 0.83 -25.24
N TYR A 114 -4.07 0.23 -25.88
CA TYR A 114 -4.26 -1.22 -25.91
C TYR A 114 -2.99 -1.98 -26.30
N GLY A 115 -2.22 -1.47 -27.29
CA GLY A 115 -0.97 -2.09 -27.73
C GLY A 115 0.09 -2.15 -26.63
N GLY A 116 0.13 -1.18 -25.71
CA GLY A 116 1.04 -1.21 -24.54
C GLY A 116 0.65 -2.31 -23.55
N VAL A 117 -0.64 -2.42 -23.27
CA VAL A 117 -1.19 -3.46 -22.38
C VAL A 117 -0.98 -4.86 -22.96
N ALA A 118 -1.25 -5.02 -24.25
CA ALA A 118 -1.05 -6.29 -24.97
C ALA A 118 0.42 -6.71 -24.97
N LYS A 119 1.35 -5.78 -25.20
CA LYS A 119 2.80 -6.04 -25.09
C LYS A 119 3.18 -6.50 -23.68
N ALA A 120 2.75 -5.78 -22.63
CA ALA A 120 3.02 -6.16 -21.24
C ALA A 120 2.48 -7.56 -20.94
N LEU A 121 1.26 -7.88 -21.39
CA LEU A 121 0.65 -9.19 -21.21
C LEU A 121 1.46 -10.31 -21.89
N ASN A 122 1.95 -10.07 -23.11
CA ASN A 122 2.79 -11.03 -23.82
C ASN A 122 4.12 -11.29 -23.09
N TYR A 123 4.76 -10.24 -22.55
CA TYR A 123 5.98 -10.40 -21.75
C TYR A 123 5.73 -11.14 -20.43
N VAL A 124 4.59 -10.90 -19.77
CA VAL A 124 4.20 -11.66 -18.58
C VAL A 124 4.02 -13.14 -18.91
N ARG A 125 3.34 -13.47 -20.01
CA ARG A 125 3.18 -14.85 -20.47
C ARG A 125 4.51 -15.51 -20.85
N ALA A 126 5.41 -14.77 -21.48
CA ALA A 126 6.75 -15.24 -21.83
C ALA A 126 7.62 -15.55 -20.61
N SER A 127 7.27 -15.06 -19.41
CA SER A 127 7.94 -15.43 -18.16
C SER A 127 7.55 -16.80 -17.59
N GLY A 128 6.56 -17.51 -18.22
CA GLY A 128 6.06 -18.81 -17.77
C GLY A 128 4.94 -18.73 -16.74
N VAL A 129 4.29 -17.57 -16.63
CA VAL A 129 3.12 -17.40 -15.75
C VAL A 129 1.83 -17.62 -16.53
N GLU A 130 1.06 -18.62 -16.13
CA GLU A 130 -0.23 -18.96 -16.77
C GLU A 130 -1.38 -18.12 -16.22
N ASN A 131 -1.32 -17.80 -14.91
CA ASN A 131 -2.39 -17.10 -14.20
C ASN A 131 -2.15 -15.60 -14.15
N VAL A 132 -2.73 -14.86 -15.10
CA VAL A 132 -2.72 -13.40 -15.12
C VAL A 132 -4.12 -12.88 -14.80
N VAL A 133 -4.23 -12.02 -13.79
CA VAL A 133 -5.49 -11.40 -13.38
C VAL A 133 -5.43 -9.92 -13.70
N ILE A 134 -6.35 -9.44 -14.53
CA ILE A 134 -6.47 -8.01 -14.83
C ILE A 134 -7.36 -7.36 -13.77
N LEU A 135 -6.84 -6.34 -13.12
CA LEU A 135 -7.56 -5.59 -12.09
C LEU A 135 -8.40 -4.48 -12.72
N ALA A 136 -9.64 -4.37 -12.25
CA ALA A 136 -10.58 -3.32 -12.63
C ALA A 136 -11.33 -2.84 -11.39
N GLU A 137 -11.82 -1.61 -11.44
CA GLU A 137 -12.63 -1.02 -10.37
C GLU A 137 -14.12 -1.26 -10.66
N GLN A 138 -14.91 -1.49 -9.61
CA GLN A 138 -16.35 -1.59 -9.75
C GLN A 138 -16.95 -0.21 -10.04
N ARG A 139 -17.71 -0.12 -11.11
CA ARG A 139 -18.52 1.08 -11.37
C ARG A 139 -19.60 1.17 -10.29
N LYS A 140 -19.55 2.21 -9.45
CA LYS A 140 -20.69 2.53 -8.59
C LYS A 140 -21.85 2.89 -9.52
N LEU A 141 -22.87 2.05 -9.61
CA LEU A 141 -24.15 2.42 -10.18
C LEU A 141 -24.70 3.51 -9.24
N SER A 142 -24.62 4.78 -9.65
CA SER A 142 -25.51 5.79 -9.11
C SER A 142 -26.92 5.34 -9.47
N LEU A 143 -27.65 4.79 -8.52
CA LEU A 143 -29.09 4.74 -8.59
C LEU A 143 -29.53 6.21 -8.62
N VAL A 144 -29.66 6.76 -9.82
CA VAL A 144 -30.51 7.94 -10.03
C VAL A 144 -31.91 7.39 -9.79
N ALA A 145 -32.38 7.55 -8.57
CA ALA A 145 -33.80 7.38 -8.27
C ALA A 145 -34.59 8.44 -9.09
N PRO A 146 -35.73 8.07 -9.70
CA PRO A 146 -36.59 8.99 -10.44
C PRO A 146 -37.15 10.07 -9.53
#